data_f9ef7886b46a71384e8d9e2f96718829
#
_entry.id   f9ef7886b46a71384e8d9e2f96718829
#
_cell.length_a   1.000
_cell.length_b   1.000
_cell.length_c   1.000
_cell.angle_alpha   90.00
_cell.angle_beta   90.00
_cell.angle_gamma   90.00
#
_symmetry.space_group_name_H-M   'P 1'
#
loop_
_entity.id
_entity.type
_entity.pdbx_description
1 polymer ?
#
loop_
_entity_poly.entity_id
_entity_poly.type
_entity_poly.pdbx_seq_one_letter_code
_entity_poly.pdbx_strand_id
1 'polypeptide(L)'
;MKTFEELGVSEEIRRAIEEMGYESPMPVQEEVIPYLLGVGNDVIALAQTGTGKTAAFGLPVLQKIRTDDKRTQAVILSPTRELCLQIAGDLKDYSRYIDHLHVVAVYG
;
A
#
# COMPACT_ATOMS: atom_id res chain seq x y z
N MET A 1 -9.72 -8.58 17.27
CA MET A 1 -9.56 -8.11 15.89
C MET A 1 -8.86 -6.77 15.90
N LYS A 2 -7.83 -6.62 15.08
CA LYS A 2 -7.04 -5.38 15.03
C LYS A 2 -7.67 -4.37 14.07
N THR A 3 -7.36 -3.09 14.31
CA THR A 3 -7.74 -2.01 13.39
C THR A 3 -6.53 -1.59 12.58
N PHE A 4 -6.75 -0.88 11.47
CA PHE A 4 -5.63 -0.34 10.69
C PHE A 4 -4.77 0.61 11.52
N GLU A 5 -5.37 1.36 12.45
CA GLU A 5 -4.61 2.21 13.35
C GLU A 5 -3.67 1.39 14.24
N GLU A 6 -4.16 0.28 14.76
CA GLU A 6 -3.33 -0.60 15.59
C GLU A 6 -2.17 -1.24 14.80
N LEU A 7 -2.33 -1.40 13.48
CA LEU A 7 -1.27 -1.90 12.62
C LEU A 7 -0.20 -0.85 12.34
N GLY A 8 -0.45 0.40 12.68
CA GLY A 8 0.49 1.50 12.46
C GLY A 8 0.22 2.34 11.21
N VAL A 9 -0.92 2.13 10.55
CA VAL A 9 -1.28 2.89 9.35
C VAL A 9 -1.58 4.34 9.73
N SER A 10 -1.01 5.28 8.98
CA SER A 10 -1.16 6.72 9.24
C SER A 10 -2.59 7.21 9.02
N GLU A 11 -2.92 8.36 9.61
CA GLU A 11 -4.26 8.93 9.51
C GLU A 11 -4.67 9.25 8.08
N GLU A 12 -3.77 9.80 7.27
CA GLU A 12 -4.07 10.16 5.88
C GLU A 12 -4.44 8.92 5.06
N ILE A 13 -3.71 7.83 5.26
CA ILE A 13 -3.99 6.58 4.56
C ILE A 13 -5.27 5.95 5.09
N ARG A 14 -5.48 5.95 6.42
CA ARG A 14 -6.72 5.43 7.01
C ARG A 14 -7.94 6.15 6.48
N ARG A 15 -7.86 7.46 6.33
CA ARG A 15 -8.95 8.25 5.77
C ARG A 15 -9.28 7.81 4.35
N ALA A 16 -8.27 7.60 3.52
CA ALA A 16 -8.46 7.17 2.14
C ALA A 16 -9.10 5.79 2.06
N ILE A 17 -8.60 4.82 2.81
CA ILE A 17 -9.14 3.46 2.74
C ILE A 17 -10.53 3.36 3.37
N GLU A 18 -10.83 4.16 4.37
CA GLU A 18 -12.16 4.21 4.95
C GLU A 18 -13.17 4.69 3.91
N GLU A 19 -12.83 5.71 3.12
CA GLU A 19 -13.69 6.19 2.04
C GLU A 19 -13.85 5.15 0.93
N MET A 20 -12.90 4.24 0.79
CA MET A 20 -12.98 3.13 -0.17
C MET A 20 -13.80 1.95 0.35
N GLY A 21 -14.28 2.02 1.57
CA GLY A 21 -15.11 0.98 2.17
C GLY A 21 -14.36 -0.05 2.98
N TYR A 22 -13.09 0.17 3.28
CA TYR A 22 -12.31 -0.74 4.13
C TYR A 22 -12.73 -0.57 5.58
N GLU A 23 -13.19 -1.63 6.21
CA GLU A 23 -13.65 -1.58 7.61
C GLU A 23 -12.60 -2.09 8.58
N SER A 24 -12.10 -3.29 8.34
CA SER A 24 -11.10 -3.90 9.20
C SER A 24 -10.07 -4.63 8.35
N PRO A 25 -8.84 -4.80 8.89
CA PRO A 25 -7.79 -5.49 8.13
C PRO A 25 -8.12 -6.94 7.84
N MET A 26 -7.73 -7.39 6.65
CA MET A 26 -7.75 -8.81 6.32
C MET A 26 -6.53 -9.51 6.94
N PRO A 27 -6.55 -10.85 7.07
CA PRO A 27 -5.46 -11.57 7.74
C PRO A 27 -4.07 -11.27 7.18
N VAL A 28 -3.91 -11.20 5.85
CA VAL A 28 -2.61 -10.91 5.24
C VAL A 28 -2.17 -9.49 5.59
N GLN A 29 -3.10 -8.55 5.70
CA GLN A 29 -2.79 -7.18 6.08
C GLN A 29 -2.34 -7.09 7.53
N GLU A 30 -3.00 -7.80 8.44
CA GLU A 30 -2.61 -7.81 9.85
C GLU A 30 -1.18 -8.31 10.05
N GLU A 31 -0.76 -9.30 9.24
CA GLU A 31 0.59 -9.86 9.36
C GLU A 31 1.64 -9.01 8.67
N VAL A 32 1.35 -8.52 7.47
CA VAL A 32 2.36 -7.91 6.61
C VAL A 32 2.56 -6.42 6.91
N ILE A 33 1.49 -5.67 7.15
CA ILE A 33 1.60 -4.22 7.31
C ILE A 33 2.54 -3.81 8.45
N PRO A 34 2.33 -4.29 9.69
CA PRO A 34 3.23 -3.87 10.78
C PRO A 34 4.67 -4.33 10.56
N TYR A 35 4.84 -5.49 9.94
CA TYR A 35 6.17 -6.01 9.65
C TYR A 35 6.92 -5.13 8.66
N LEU A 36 6.27 -4.74 7.56
CA LEU A 36 6.89 -3.89 6.53
C LEU A 36 7.07 -2.45 6.98
N LEU A 37 6.29 -1.97 7.96
CA LEU A 37 6.51 -0.65 8.53
C LEU A 37 7.78 -0.59 9.38
N GLY A 38 8.30 -1.75 9.80
CA GLY A 38 9.58 -1.83 10.49
C GLY A 38 10.75 -1.52 9.56
N VAL A 39 11.93 -1.34 10.16
CA VAL A 39 13.13 -0.98 9.42
C VAL A 39 13.86 -2.22 8.91
N GLY A 40 14.18 -2.24 7.60
CA GLY A 40 15.01 -3.29 7.02
C GLY A 40 14.36 -4.65 6.92
N ASN A 41 13.03 -4.72 6.98
CA ASN A 41 12.33 -5.99 6.93
C ASN A 41 11.94 -6.36 5.50
N ASP A 42 12.18 -7.62 5.16
CA ASP A 42 11.72 -8.20 3.89
C ASP A 42 10.67 -9.26 4.20
N VAL A 43 9.73 -9.46 3.28
CA VAL A 43 8.68 -10.45 3.47
C VAL A 43 8.32 -11.12 2.15
N ILE A 44 8.04 -12.42 2.24
CA ILE A 44 7.39 -13.16 1.16
C ILE A 44 6.06 -13.65 1.73
N ALA A 45 4.96 -13.23 1.10
CA ALA A 45 3.64 -13.62 1.54
C ALA A 45 2.87 -14.25 0.39
N LEU A 46 2.29 -15.42 0.64
CA LEU A 46 1.47 -16.12 -0.34
C LEU A 46 0.02 -16.02 0.10
N ALA A 47 -0.81 -15.46 -0.76
CA ALA A 47 -2.23 -15.31 -0.48
C ALA A 47 -3.03 -15.41 -1.77
N GLN A 48 -4.28 -15.78 -1.64
CA GLN A 48 -5.18 -15.90 -2.81
C GLN A 48 -5.52 -14.50 -3.34
N THR A 49 -5.81 -14.44 -4.65
CA THR A 49 -6.28 -13.22 -5.29
C THR A 49 -7.54 -12.70 -4.57
N GLY A 50 -7.62 -11.39 -4.38
CA GLY A 50 -8.78 -10.78 -3.73
C GLY A 50 -8.72 -10.75 -2.21
N THR A 51 -7.58 -11.13 -1.61
CA THR A 51 -7.45 -11.17 -0.15
C THR A 51 -6.74 -9.94 0.43
N GLY A 52 -6.69 -8.85 -0.33
CA GLY A 52 -6.12 -7.59 0.16
C GLY A 52 -4.61 -7.50 0.05
N LYS A 53 -3.99 -8.25 -0.86
CA LYS A 53 -2.54 -8.24 -1.02
C LYS A 53 -1.98 -6.87 -1.41
N THR A 54 -2.66 -6.16 -2.30
CA THR A 54 -2.18 -4.86 -2.76
C THR A 54 -2.05 -3.89 -1.59
N ALA A 55 -3.06 -3.82 -0.71
CA ALA A 55 -2.99 -2.97 0.47
C ALA A 55 -1.92 -3.46 1.45
N ALA A 56 -1.74 -4.79 1.56
CA ALA A 56 -0.78 -5.35 2.51
C ALA A 56 0.65 -4.83 2.26
N PHE A 57 1.06 -4.71 0.98
CA PHE A 57 2.37 -4.14 0.68
C PHE A 57 2.29 -2.66 0.33
N GLY A 58 1.20 -2.23 -0.29
CA GLY A 58 1.05 -0.86 -0.78
C GLY A 58 0.96 0.18 0.32
N LEU A 59 0.18 -0.09 1.38
CA LEU A 59 0.04 0.87 2.47
C LEU A 59 1.37 1.15 3.18
N PRO A 60 2.17 0.13 3.56
CA PRO A 60 3.49 0.40 4.15
C PRO A 60 4.43 1.12 3.20
N VAL A 61 4.45 0.75 1.92
CA VAL A 61 5.31 1.39 0.94
C VAL A 61 4.98 2.88 0.83
N LEU A 62 3.68 3.21 0.67
CA LEU A 62 3.26 4.61 0.57
C LEU A 62 3.59 5.40 1.81
N GLN A 63 3.43 4.78 2.99
CA GLN A 63 3.70 5.47 4.25
C GLN A 63 5.17 5.79 4.44
N LYS A 64 6.06 5.01 3.84
CA LYS A 64 7.51 5.22 3.92
C LYS A 64 8.04 6.23 2.90
N ILE A 65 7.24 6.64 1.92
CA ILE A 65 7.67 7.61 0.91
C ILE A 65 7.87 8.97 1.57
N ARG A 66 8.99 9.59 1.25
CA ARG A 66 9.31 10.95 1.70
C ARG A 66 8.92 11.92 0.61
N THR A 67 7.88 12.72 0.87
CA THR A 67 7.32 13.63 -0.13
C THR A 67 8.20 14.85 -0.43
N ASP A 68 9.23 15.06 0.38
CA ASP A 68 10.24 16.10 0.15
C ASP A 68 11.39 15.65 -0.76
N ASP A 69 11.37 14.41 -1.20
CA ASP A 69 12.41 13.82 -2.06
C ASP A 69 11.77 13.41 -3.40
N LYS A 70 12.24 13.99 -4.50
CA LYS A 70 11.66 13.79 -5.84
C LYS A 70 12.20 12.57 -6.56
N ARG A 71 13.17 11.87 -5.98
CA ARG A 71 13.74 10.66 -6.59
C ARG A 71 12.75 9.51 -6.50
N THR A 72 12.93 8.52 -7.38
CA THR A 72 12.16 7.29 -7.28
C THR A 72 12.55 6.54 -6.01
N GLN A 73 11.60 6.29 -5.13
CA GLN A 73 11.84 5.69 -3.81
C GLN A 73 11.35 4.26 -3.72
N ALA A 74 10.41 3.86 -4.59
CA ALA A 74 9.87 2.51 -4.58
C ALA A 74 9.54 2.07 -6.00
N VAL A 75 9.74 0.79 -6.27
CA VAL A 75 9.40 0.17 -7.56
C VAL A 75 8.59 -1.08 -7.26
N ILE A 76 7.46 -1.22 -7.94
CA ILE A 76 6.59 -2.39 -7.82
C ILE A 76 6.49 -3.04 -9.19
N LEU A 77 6.85 -4.32 -9.26
CA LEU A 77 6.82 -5.08 -10.49
C LEU A 77 5.55 -5.90 -10.58
N SER A 78 4.96 -5.96 -11.78
CA SER A 78 3.80 -6.79 -12.03
C SER A 78 3.93 -7.49 -13.38
N PRO A 79 3.30 -8.67 -13.55
CA PRO A 79 3.51 -9.47 -14.76
C PRO A 79 2.72 -9.00 -15.99
N THR A 80 1.67 -8.21 -15.80
CA THR A 80 0.83 -7.78 -16.93
C THR A 80 0.55 -6.28 -16.87
N ARG A 81 0.21 -5.70 -18.02
CA ARG A 81 -0.21 -4.30 -18.10
C ARG A 81 -1.46 -4.05 -17.26
N GLU A 82 -2.44 -4.93 -17.36
CA GLU A 82 -3.71 -4.77 -16.66
C GLU A 82 -3.50 -4.71 -15.16
N LEU A 83 -2.67 -5.61 -14.62
CA LEU A 83 -2.37 -5.63 -13.19
C LEU A 83 -1.57 -4.39 -12.78
N CYS A 84 -0.62 -3.97 -13.62
CA CYS A 84 0.15 -2.75 -13.38
C CYS A 84 -0.77 -1.54 -13.23
N LEU A 85 -1.73 -1.38 -14.15
CA LEU A 85 -2.68 -0.27 -14.11
C LEU A 85 -3.59 -0.36 -12.89
N GLN A 86 -4.03 -1.55 -12.53
CA GLN A 86 -4.87 -1.76 -11.36
C GLN A 86 -4.14 -1.39 -10.07
N ILE A 87 -2.91 -1.87 -9.92
CA ILE A 87 -2.10 -1.58 -8.75
C ILE A 87 -1.83 -0.07 -8.66
N ALA A 88 -1.45 0.56 -9.77
CA ALA A 88 -1.21 2.00 -9.79
C ALA A 88 -2.46 2.78 -9.39
N GLY A 89 -3.63 2.37 -9.88
CA GLY A 89 -4.90 2.98 -9.50
C GLY A 89 -5.19 2.85 -8.01
N ASP A 90 -4.97 1.65 -7.47
CA ASP A 90 -5.17 1.41 -6.05
C ASP A 90 -4.22 2.27 -5.20
N LEU A 91 -2.94 2.33 -5.58
CA LEU A 91 -1.96 3.13 -4.85
C LEU A 91 -2.30 4.63 -4.89
N LYS A 92 -2.80 5.12 -6.02
CA LYS A 92 -3.26 6.51 -6.11
C LYS A 92 -4.43 6.76 -5.17
N ASP A 93 -5.37 5.84 -5.10
CA ASP A 93 -6.53 5.96 -4.20
C ASP A 93 -6.10 5.94 -2.74
N TYR A 94 -5.20 5.02 -2.36
CA TYR A 94 -4.70 4.95 -0.98
C TYR A 94 -3.96 6.22 -0.56
N SER A 95 -3.30 6.89 -1.50
CA SER A 95 -2.47 8.06 -1.21
C SER A 95 -3.15 9.39 -1.50
N ARG A 96 -4.47 9.39 -1.69
CA ARG A 96 -5.19 10.61 -2.12
C ARG A 96 -5.07 11.79 -1.16
N TYR A 97 -4.81 11.54 0.11
CA TYR A 97 -4.65 12.57 1.12
C TYR A 97 -3.20 12.85 1.48
N ILE A 98 -2.25 12.26 0.74
CA ILE A 98 -0.83 12.54 0.91
C ILE A 98 -0.41 13.50 -0.19
N ASP A 99 -0.10 14.74 0.18
CA ASP A 99 0.34 15.75 -0.78
C ASP A 99 1.72 15.42 -1.35
N HIS A 100 1.92 15.72 -2.63
CA HIS A 100 3.23 15.60 -3.31
C HIS A 100 3.76 14.17 -3.42
N LEU A 101 2.90 13.18 -3.32
CA LEU A 101 3.25 11.79 -3.58
C LEU A 101 2.79 11.43 -5.00
N HIS A 102 3.69 10.88 -5.80
CA HIS A 102 3.42 10.56 -7.20
C HIS A 102 3.54 9.07 -7.46
N VAL A 103 2.52 8.51 -8.11
CA VAL A 103 2.50 7.12 -8.55
C VAL A 103 2.46 7.12 -10.08
N VAL A 104 3.41 6.42 -10.70
CA VAL A 104 3.50 6.36 -12.17
C VAL A 104 3.47 4.91 -12.60
N ALA A 105 2.57 4.58 -13.52
CA ALA A 105 2.51 3.26 -14.14
C ALA A 105 3.39 3.27 -15.38
N VAL A 106 4.31 2.30 -15.50
CA VAL A 106 5.21 2.16 -16.65
C VAL A 106 4.99 0.79 -17.28
N TYR A 107 4.66 0.75 -18.56
CA TYR A 107 4.40 -0.49 -19.28
C TYR A 107 4.75 -0.35 -20.74
N GLY A 108 5.02 -1.46 -21.40
CA GLY A 108 5.35 -1.49 -22.82
C GLY A 108 4.18 -1.73 -23.73
#